data_8ac71e84618eb31234b1d6b51c9b7dec
#
_entry.id   8ac71e84618eb31234b1d6b51c9b7dec
#
_cell.length_a   1.000
_cell.length_b   1.000
_cell.length_c   1.000
_cell.angle_alpha   90.00
_cell.angle_beta   90.00
_cell.angle_gamma   90.00
#
_symmetry.space_group_name_H-M   'P 1'
#
loop_
_entity.id
_entity.type
_entity.pdbx_description
1 polymer ?
#
loop_
_entity_poly.entity_id
_entity_poly.type
_entity_poly.pdbx_seq_one_letter_code
_entity_poly.pdbx_strand_id
1 'polypeptide(L)'
;MVPGSLPMMAVCVAGAGNALFHLGGGSVGLRLKPGFATPAGIFVAPGAVGLFLGTLLGETGFSALWTGALLLGMFSVALLVYEAPALQPRDRPERPLGRRRLILLLLLISVAMRSLLGLALSFPWTAPLLVLAAALGKGFGGVLADRFGWMRTALCAPLMSMPLLMFGTASHVEKILAMFLVATTMPVALAAVSESLPREPAFAFGLTGFALLVGALPGFSHLRPLAGTREPMVAAVLVCALGLCFGLRLAHLSHNPKPQDAE
;
A
#
# COMPACT_ATOMS: atom_id res chain seq x y z
N MET A 1 7.29 25.54 26.42
CA MET A 1 8.25 24.59 25.80
C MET A 1 7.99 23.21 26.40
N VAL A 2 7.53 22.24 25.60
CA VAL A 2 7.36 20.87 26.06
C VAL A 2 8.75 20.23 26.09
N PRO A 3 9.16 19.54 27.17
CA PRO A 3 10.45 18.87 27.21
C PRO A 3 10.62 17.96 25.99
N GLY A 4 11.78 17.98 25.33
CA GLY A 4 12.02 17.29 24.06
C GLY A 4 11.81 15.76 24.05
N SER A 5 11.64 15.14 25.22
CA SER A 5 11.31 13.71 25.37
C SER A 5 9.83 13.39 25.16
N LEU A 6 8.89 14.30 25.45
CA LEU A 6 7.45 14.06 25.32
C LEU A 6 7.00 13.92 23.85
N PRO A 7 7.45 14.77 22.90
CA PRO A 7 7.12 14.60 21.49
C PRO A 7 7.62 13.27 20.92
N MET A 8 8.83 12.85 21.27
CA MET A 8 9.41 11.57 20.80
C MET A 8 8.60 10.38 21.31
N MET A 9 8.21 10.38 22.57
CA MET A 9 7.40 9.31 23.17
C MET A 9 6.01 9.23 22.52
N ALA A 10 5.39 10.39 22.25
CA ALA A 10 4.11 10.44 21.54
C ALA A 10 4.21 9.86 20.13
N VAL A 11 5.27 10.18 19.39
CA VAL A 11 5.51 9.62 18.04
C VAL A 11 5.73 8.11 18.11
N CYS A 12 6.50 7.61 19.07
CA CYS A 12 6.72 6.16 19.24
C CYS A 12 5.40 5.43 19.57
N VAL A 13 4.59 5.97 20.48
CA VAL A 13 3.29 5.37 20.84
C VAL A 13 2.33 5.40 19.66
N ALA A 14 2.23 6.53 18.95
CA ALA A 14 1.39 6.64 17.75
C ALA A 14 1.85 5.68 16.64
N GLY A 15 3.17 5.58 16.42
CA GLY A 15 3.75 4.63 15.47
C GLY A 15 3.45 3.17 15.81
N ALA A 16 3.59 2.80 17.08
CA ALA A 16 3.25 1.45 17.56
C ALA A 16 1.75 1.16 17.39
N GLY A 17 0.87 2.11 17.76
CA GLY A 17 -0.57 1.97 17.57
C GLY A 17 -0.96 1.81 16.10
N ASN A 18 -0.37 2.62 15.21
CA ASN A 18 -0.55 2.50 13.76
C ASN A 18 -0.08 1.14 13.23
N ALA A 19 1.08 0.65 13.70
CA ALA A 19 1.59 -0.67 13.32
C ALA A 19 0.64 -1.80 13.74
N LEU A 20 0.17 -1.79 14.99
CA LEU A 20 -0.78 -2.78 15.51
C LEU A 20 -2.11 -2.75 14.75
N PHE A 21 -2.64 -1.56 14.44
CA PHE A 21 -3.84 -1.41 13.63
C PHE A 21 -3.67 -2.02 12.24
N HIS A 22 -2.54 -1.74 11.58
CA HIS A 22 -2.26 -2.26 10.25
C HIS A 22 -2.01 -3.77 10.23
N LEU A 23 -1.32 -4.31 11.23
CA LEU A 23 -1.12 -5.76 11.35
C LEU A 23 -2.42 -6.49 11.64
N GLY A 24 -3.23 -5.99 12.57
CA GLY A 24 -4.53 -6.57 12.92
C GLY A 24 -5.54 -6.44 11.80
N GLY A 25 -5.89 -5.22 11.42
CA GLY A 25 -6.89 -4.95 10.38
C GLY A 25 -6.46 -5.44 9.00
N GLY A 26 -5.16 -5.30 8.66
CA GLY A 26 -4.60 -5.82 7.42
C GLY A 26 -4.69 -7.35 7.33
N SER A 27 -4.44 -8.06 8.44
CA SER A 27 -4.57 -9.52 8.47
C SER A 27 -6.01 -9.99 8.26
N VAL A 28 -6.97 -9.25 8.82
CA VAL A 28 -8.41 -9.50 8.58
C VAL A 28 -8.74 -9.26 7.12
N GLY A 29 -8.38 -8.08 6.58
CA GLY A 29 -8.63 -7.73 5.18
C GLY A 29 -8.09 -8.78 4.19
N LEU A 30 -6.90 -9.32 4.44
CA LEU A 30 -6.29 -10.35 3.60
C LEU A 30 -6.99 -11.72 3.71
N ARG A 31 -7.74 -11.97 4.78
CA ARG A 31 -8.48 -13.23 5.03
C ARG A 31 -9.96 -13.16 4.66
N LEU A 32 -10.54 -11.98 4.49
CA LEU A 32 -11.97 -11.83 4.17
C LEU A 32 -12.35 -12.57 2.89
N LYS A 33 -11.53 -12.46 1.84
CA LYS A 33 -11.73 -13.15 0.58
C LYS A 33 -10.38 -13.60 0.01
N PRO A 34 -9.91 -14.80 0.41
CA PRO A 34 -8.63 -15.32 -0.05
C PRO A 34 -8.56 -15.43 -1.57
N GLY A 35 -7.41 -15.03 -2.17
CA GLY A 35 -7.24 -15.03 -3.61
C GLY A 35 -7.77 -13.80 -4.33
N PHE A 36 -8.35 -12.84 -3.61
CA PHE A 36 -8.81 -11.55 -4.13
C PHE A 36 -7.96 -10.40 -3.59
N ALA A 37 -7.72 -9.41 -4.44
CA ALA A 37 -6.96 -8.21 -4.09
C ALA A 37 -7.87 -7.07 -3.58
N THR A 38 -9.18 -7.12 -3.89
CA THR A 38 -10.16 -6.09 -3.52
C THR A 38 -10.19 -5.79 -2.01
N PRO A 39 -10.30 -6.78 -1.10
CA PRO A 39 -10.38 -6.47 0.33
C PRO A 39 -9.13 -5.77 0.85
N ALA A 40 -7.94 -6.18 0.37
CA ALA A 40 -6.68 -5.51 0.70
C ALA A 40 -6.66 -4.06 0.20
N GLY A 41 -7.13 -3.81 -1.03
CA GLY A 41 -7.23 -2.49 -1.63
C GLY A 41 -8.15 -1.56 -0.85
N ILE A 42 -9.34 -2.03 -0.49
CA ILE A 42 -10.32 -1.27 0.30
C ILE A 42 -9.75 -0.94 1.68
N PHE A 43 -9.07 -1.87 2.34
CA PHE A 43 -8.48 -1.66 3.65
C PHE A 43 -7.38 -0.58 3.63
N VAL A 44 -6.49 -0.58 2.63
CA VAL A 44 -5.35 0.36 2.59
C VAL A 44 -5.67 1.71 1.94
N ALA A 45 -6.78 1.84 1.22
CA ALA A 45 -7.16 3.07 0.53
C ALA A 45 -7.41 4.25 1.51
N PRO A 46 -8.21 4.12 2.57
CA PRO A 46 -8.49 5.20 3.51
C PRO A 46 -7.25 5.70 4.27
N GLY A 47 -6.24 4.84 4.46
CA GLY A 47 -5.02 5.20 5.18
C GLY A 47 -4.27 6.38 4.58
N ALA A 48 -4.28 6.54 3.25
CA ALA A 48 -3.67 7.69 2.58
C ALA A 48 -4.41 8.99 2.91
N VAL A 49 -5.75 8.95 2.87
CA VAL A 49 -6.61 10.09 3.21
C VAL A 49 -6.47 10.46 4.68
N GLY A 50 -6.46 9.45 5.57
CA GLY A 50 -6.30 9.66 7.01
C GLY A 50 -4.96 10.31 7.36
N LEU A 51 -3.86 9.89 6.71
CA LEU A 51 -2.56 10.51 6.90
C LEU A 51 -2.55 11.99 6.47
N PHE A 52 -3.14 12.30 5.32
CA PHE A 52 -3.26 13.66 4.82
C PHE A 52 -4.09 14.54 5.75
N LEU A 53 -5.27 14.08 6.15
CA LEU A 53 -6.14 14.82 7.08
C LEU A 53 -5.47 15.04 8.43
N GLY A 54 -4.77 14.02 8.96
CA GLY A 54 -4.02 14.14 10.21
C GLY A 54 -2.90 15.17 10.12
N THR A 55 -2.18 15.25 9.00
CA THR A 55 -1.15 16.26 8.76
C THR A 55 -1.78 17.66 8.72
N LEU A 56 -2.87 17.84 7.96
CA LEU A 56 -3.58 19.12 7.84
C LEU A 56 -4.11 19.61 9.20
N LEU A 57 -4.72 18.72 9.99
CA LEU A 57 -5.20 19.05 11.33
C LEU A 57 -4.05 19.43 12.26
N GLY A 58 -2.90 18.75 12.16
CA GLY A 58 -1.71 19.08 12.92
C GLY A 58 -1.14 20.45 12.58
N GLU A 59 -1.11 20.83 11.29
CA GLU A 59 -0.64 22.13 10.81
C GLU A 59 -1.58 23.28 11.21
N THR A 60 -2.88 23.04 11.26
CA THR A 60 -3.87 24.07 11.70
C THR A 60 -3.91 24.29 13.20
N GLY A 61 -3.13 23.54 13.99
CA GLY A 61 -3.12 23.64 15.45
C GLY A 61 -4.41 23.12 16.09
N PHE A 62 -5.19 22.30 15.40
CA PHE A 62 -6.38 21.67 15.94
C PHE A 62 -6.02 20.86 17.20
N SER A 63 -6.80 21.02 18.27
CA SER A 63 -6.47 20.40 19.54
C SER A 63 -6.36 18.88 19.46
N ALA A 64 -5.19 18.35 19.82
CA ALA A 64 -4.94 16.92 19.89
C ALA A 64 -5.93 16.17 20.81
N LEU A 65 -6.43 16.85 21.85
CA LEU A 65 -7.46 16.33 22.78
C LEU A 65 -8.78 16.06 22.07
N TRP A 66 -9.28 17.00 21.27
CA TRP A 66 -10.53 16.82 20.52
C TRP A 66 -10.40 15.79 19.43
N THR A 67 -9.26 15.79 18.71
CA THR A 67 -8.96 14.75 17.71
C THR A 67 -8.92 13.36 18.35
N GLY A 68 -8.22 13.23 19.48
CA GLY A 68 -8.14 11.99 20.24
C GLY A 68 -9.51 11.52 20.76
N ALA A 69 -10.32 12.43 21.31
CA ALA A 69 -11.66 12.12 21.80
C ALA A 69 -12.59 11.65 20.67
N LEU A 70 -12.54 12.31 19.49
CA LEU A 70 -13.31 11.91 18.32
C LEU A 70 -12.91 10.54 17.83
N LEU A 71 -11.61 10.28 17.67
CA LEU A 71 -11.10 8.98 17.22
C LEU A 71 -11.43 7.86 18.21
N LEU A 72 -11.29 8.13 19.52
CA LEU A 72 -11.65 7.16 20.56
C LEU A 72 -13.15 6.86 20.54
N GLY A 73 -13.99 7.89 20.37
CA GLY A 73 -15.43 7.73 20.22
C GLY A 73 -15.82 6.89 19.01
N MET A 74 -15.24 7.20 17.85
CA MET A 74 -15.45 6.40 16.61
C MET A 74 -14.99 4.96 16.81
N PHE A 75 -13.84 4.73 17.43
CA PHE A 75 -13.33 3.39 17.71
C PHE A 75 -14.24 2.62 18.67
N SER A 76 -14.74 3.30 19.72
CA SER A 76 -15.68 2.70 20.66
C SER A 76 -16.98 2.28 19.99
N VAL A 77 -17.55 3.14 19.14
CA VAL A 77 -18.75 2.82 18.35
C VAL A 77 -18.47 1.65 17.40
N ALA A 78 -17.32 1.66 16.73
CA ALA A 78 -16.93 0.56 15.84
C ALA A 78 -16.84 -0.78 16.59
N LEU A 79 -16.28 -0.80 17.80
CA LEU A 79 -16.21 -2.00 18.63
C LEU A 79 -17.59 -2.50 19.08
N LEU A 80 -18.53 -1.60 19.36
CA LEU A 80 -19.89 -1.95 19.78
C LEU A 80 -20.73 -2.56 18.64
N VAL A 81 -20.46 -2.12 17.41
CA VAL A 81 -21.22 -2.55 16.22
C VAL A 81 -20.50 -3.68 15.46
N TYR A 82 -19.22 -3.92 15.75
CA TYR A 82 -18.41 -4.87 15.01
C TYR A 82 -18.72 -6.32 15.40
N GLU A 83 -19.23 -7.07 14.43
CA GLU A 83 -19.25 -8.52 14.49
C GLU A 83 -18.00 -9.08 13.80
N ALA A 84 -17.22 -9.88 14.53
CA ALA A 84 -16.01 -10.47 13.98
C ALA A 84 -16.35 -11.37 12.78
N PRO A 85 -15.84 -11.10 11.58
CA PRO A 85 -16.12 -11.97 10.43
C PRO A 85 -15.56 -13.36 10.66
N ALA A 86 -16.28 -14.37 10.21
CA ALA A 86 -15.79 -15.75 10.19
C ALA A 86 -14.62 -15.83 9.20
N LEU A 87 -13.40 -15.90 9.74
CA LEU A 87 -12.19 -15.99 8.92
C LEU A 87 -11.98 -17.46 8.53
N GLN A 88 -11.92 -17.72 7.23
CA GLN A 88 -11.69 -19.08 6.74
C GLN A 88 -10.24 -19.52 6.98
N PRO A 89 -10.03 -20.73 7.56
CA PRO A 89 -8.71 -21.33 7.63
C PRO A 89 -8.13 -21.53 6.24
N ARG A 90 -6.85 -21.27 6.08
CA ARG A 90 -6.19 -21.40 4.79
C ARG A 90 -5.13 -22.48 4.81
N ASP A 91 -5.52 -23.68 4.45
CA ASP A 91 -4.64 -24.84 4.29
C ASP A 91 -4.12 -24.93 2.85
N ARG A 92 -3.16 -24.06 2.52
CA ARG A 92 -2.39 -24.26 1.31
C ARG A 92 -1.04 -24.89 1.64
N PRO A 93 -0.58 -25.86 0.81
CA PRO A 93 0.73 -26.46 1.00
C PRO A 93 1.82 -25.40 0.91
N GLU A 94 2.76 -25.43 1.84
CA GLU A 94 3.88 -24.51 1.85
C GLU A 94 4.81 -24.80 0.66
N ARG A 95 5.26 -23.75 0.01
CA ARG A 95 6.21 -23.84 -1.10
C ARG A 95 7.62 -24.12 -0.58
N PRO A 96 8.48 -24.76 -1.39
CA PRO A 96 9.90 -24.93 -1.05
C PRO A 96 10.53 -23.59 -0.64
N LEU A 97 11.32 -23.60 0.42
CA LEU A 97 11.83 -22.40 1.10
C LEU A 97 12.56 -21.45 0.14
N GLY A 98 13.41 -21.97 -0.73
CA GLY A 98 14.18 -21.17 -1.70
C GLY A 98 13.28 -20.41 -2.67
N ARG A 99 12.27 -21.10 -3.24
CA ARG A 99 11.31 -20.49 -4.16
C ARG A 99 10.46 -19.43 -3.45
N ARG A 100 10.00 -19.71 -2.21
CA ARG A 100 9.23 -18.77 -1.40
C ARG A 100 10.03 -17.50 -1.12
N ARG A 101 11.31 -17.62 -0.74
CA ARG A 101 12.20 -16.48 -0.50
C ARG A 101 12.36 -15.61 -1.75
N LEU A 102 12.58 -16.20 -2.91
CA LEU A 102 12.71 -15.46 -4.17
C LEU A 102 11.43 -14.71 -4.53
N ILE A 103 10.27 -15.36 -4.41
CA ILE A 103 8.97 -14.72 -4.65
C ILE A 103 8.78 -13.51 -3.73
N LEU A 104 9.00 -13.69 -2.43
CA LEU A 104 8.87 -12.62 -1.45
C LEU A 104 9.83 -11.47 -1.76
N LEU A 105 11.09 -11.76 -2.09
CA LEU A 105 12.08 -10.74 -2.44
C LEU A 105 11.61 -9.89 -3.62
N LEU A 106 11.16 -10.51 -4.71
CA LEU A 106 10.67 -9.82 -5.90
C LEU A 106 9.46 -8.94 -5.61
N LEU A 107 8.50 -9.47 -4.84
CA LEU A 107 7.30 -8.72 -4.45
C LEU A 107 7.64 -7.55 -3.54
N LEU A 108 8.53 -7.73 -2.56
CA LEU A 108 8.94 -6.68 -1.62
C LEU A 108 9.79 -5.60 -2.30
N ILE A 109 10.65 -5.95 -3.26
CA ILE A 109 11.35 -4.97 -4.11
C ILE A 109 10.33 -4.14 -4.90
N SER A 110 9.31 -4.76 -5.48
CA SER A 110 8.23 -4.02 -6.16
C SER A 110 7.54 -3.04 -5.22
N VAL A 111 7.25 -3.45 -3.98
CA VAL A 111 6.64 -2.59 -2.96
C VAL A 111 7.56 -1.41 -2.58
N ALA A 112 8.85 -1.67 -2.38
CA ALA A 112 9.83 -0.63 -2.05
C ALA A 112 9.99 0.40 -3.17
N MET A 113 10.09 -0.05 -4.43
CA MET A 113 10.18 0.86 -5.59
C MET A 113 8.94 1.74 -5.74
N ARG A 114 7.76 1.21 -5.47
CA ARG A 114 6.53 2.01 -5.46
C ARG A 114 6.53 3.07 -4.34
N SER A 115 7.06 2.76 -3.16
CA SER A 115 7.18 3.74 -2.08
C SER A 115 8.12 4.89 -2.47
N LEU A 116 9.24 4.57 -3.11
CA LEU A 116 10.16 5.56 -3.65
C LEU A 116 9.46 6.49 -4.66
N LEU A 117 8.67 5.93 -5.58
CA LEU A 117 7.88 6.70 -6.54
C LEU A 117 6.85 7.61 -5.87
N GLY A 118 6.16 7.13 -4.83
CA GLY A 118 5.21 7.92 -4.07
C GLY A 118 5.84 9.17 -3.46
N LEU A 119 7.05 9.05 -2.93
CA LEU A 119 7.81 10.19 -2.40
C LEU A 119 8.31 11.14 -3.51
N ALA A 120 8.79 10.58 -4.62
CA ALA A 120 9.29 11.38 -5.75
C ALA A 120 8.19 12.23 -6.40
N LEU A 121 6.94 11.74 -6.40
CA LEU A 121 5.78 12.44 -6.94
C LEU A 121 5.12 13.43 -5.97
N SER A 122 5.50 13.41 -4.70
CA SER A 122 4.88 14.26 -3.66
C SER A 122 5.37 15.70 -3.75
N PHE A 123 4.46 16.63 -4.07
CA PHE A 123 4.68 18.08 -4.09
C PHE A 123 3.64 18.79 -3.22
N PRO A 124 3.99 19.88 -2.52
CA PRO A 124 3.11 20.56 -1.57
C PRO A 124 1.76 20.99 -2.17
N TRP A 125 1.78 21.60 -3.35
CA TRP A 125 0.58 22.17 -3.99
C TRP A 125 -0.41 21.15 -4.55
N THR A 126 0.05 19.95 -4.87
CA THR A 126 -0.78 18.87 -5.42
C THR A 126 -1.07 17.77 -4.40
N ALA A 127 -0.61 17.95 -3.16
CA ALA A 127 -0.72 16.92 -2.11
C ALA A 127 -2.14 16.35 -1.95
N PRO A 128 -3.23 17.14 -1.86
CA PRO A 128 -4.58 16.61 -1.70
C PRO A 128 -5.00 15.70 -2.87
N LEU A 129 -4.76 16.15 -4.10
CA LEU A 129 -5.13 15.41 -5.31
C LEU A 129 -4.28 14.15 -5.51
N LEU A 130 -2.98 14.21 -5.18
CA LEU A 130 -2.10 13.04 -5.20
C LEU A 130 -2.51 12.01 -4.16
N VAL A 131 -2.90 12.44 -2.96
CA VAL A 131 -3.41 11.56 -1.90
C VAL A 131 -4.71 10.89 -2.33
N LEU A 132 -5.64 11.67 -2.91
CA LEU A 132 -6.89 11.14 -3.45
C LEU A 132 -6.61 10.14 -4.58
N ALA A 133 -5.72 10.47 -5.51
CA ALA A 133 -5.31 9.57 -6.59
C ALA A 133 -4.69 8.27 -6.05
N ALA A 134 -3.83 8.37 -5.03
CA ALA A 134 -3.26 7.20 -4.38
C ALA A 134 -4.31 6.34 -3.66
N ALA A 135 -5.27 6.96 -2.96
CA ALA A 135 -6.36 6.27 -2.28
C ALA A 135 -7.28 5.56 -3.29
N LEU A 136 -7.74 6.29 -4.32
CA LEU A 136 -8.57 5.74 -5.39
C LEU A 136 -7.83 4.63 -6.15
N GLY A 137 -6.54 4.84 -6.47
CA GLY A 137 -5.71 3.83 -7.11
C GLY A 137 -5.63 2.54 -6.30
N LYS A 138 -5.42 2.62 -4.99
CA LYS A 138 -5.41 1.45 -4.09
C LYS A 138 -6.77 0.76 -4.05
N GLY A 139 -7.87 1.51 -3.87
CA GLY A 139 -9.22 0.94 -3.82
C GLY A 139 -9.62 0.28 -5.13
N PHE A 140 -9.59 1.04 -6.23
CA PHE A 140 -9.94 0.53 -7.56
C PHE A 140 -8.97 -0.51 -8.09
N GLY A 141 -7.67 -0.42 -7.73
CA GLY A 141 -6.65 -1.36 -8.15
C GLY A 141 -6.95 -2.80 -7.74
N GLY A 142 -7.50 -3.01 -6.55
CA GLY A 142 -7.97 -4.34 -6.11
C GLY A 142 -9.11 -4.86 -6.99
N VAL A 143 -10.12 -4.03 -7.24
CA VAL A 143 -11.28 -4.37 -8.06
C VAL A 143 -10.86 -4.66 -9.52
N LEU A 144 -9.99 -3.81 -10.09
CA LEU A 144 -9.47 -4.01 -11.45
C LEU A 144 -8.66 -5.30 -11.55
N ALA A 145 -7.84 -5.57 -10.55
CA ALA A 145 -7.02 -6.79 -10.52
C ALA A 145 -7.88 -8.05 -10.45
N ASP A 146 -8.93 -8.03 -9.65
CA ASP A 146 -9.83 -9.18 -9.50
C ASP A 146 -10.71 -9.36 -10.74
N ARG A 147 -11.06 -8.27 -11.45
CA ARG A 147 -11.88 -8.32 -12.67
C ARG A 147 -11.08 -8.68 -13.93
N PHE A 148 -9.90 -8.06 -14.12
CA PHE A 148 -9.11 -8.16 -15.34
C PHE A 148 -7.91 -9.10 -15.22
N GLY A 149 -7.59 -9.53 -14.00
CA GLY A 149 -6.47 -10.39 -13.67
C GLY A 149 -5.28 -9.64 -13.08
N TRP A 150 -4.67 -10.25 -12.09
CA TRP A 150 -3.54 -9.69 -11.34
C TRP A 150 -2.34 -9.37 -12.23
N MET A 151 -2.02 -10.29 -13.18
CA MET A 151 -0.88 -10.11 -14.08
C MET A 151 -1.08 -8.93 -15.03
N ARG A 152 -2.30 -8.76 -15.58
CA ARG A 152 -2.60 -7.64 -16.48
C ARG A 152 -2.52 -6.31 -15.72
N THR A 153 -3.10 -6.23 -14.54
CA THR A 153 -3.04 -5.02 -13.71
C THR A 153 -1.60 -4.71 -13.30
N ALA A 154 -0.81 -5.72 -12.91
CA ALA A 154 0.60 -5.57 -12.53
C ALA A 154 1.49 -5.07 -13.67
N LEU A 155 1.14 -5.38 -14.92
CA LEU A 155 1.90 -4.97 -16.10
C LEU A 155 1.37 -3.67 -16.70
N CYS A 156 0.07 -3.59 -16.99
CA CYS A 156 -0.50 -2.46 -17.73
C CYS A 156 -0.45 -1.16 -16.95
N ALA A 157 -0.79 -1.18 -15.65
CA ALA A 157 -0.85 0.05 -14.88
C ALA A 157 0.51 0.75 -14.74
N PRO A 158 1.62 0.07 -14.37
CA PRO A 158 2.94 0.69 -14.38
C PRO A 158 3.39 1.12 -15.79
N LEU A 159 3.18 0.30 -16.82
CA LEU A 159 3.57 0.66 -18.18
C LEU A 159 2.86 1.92 -18.68
N MET A 160 1.57 2.07 -18.37
CA MET A 160 0.81 3.29 -18.71
C MET A 160 1.28 4.51 -17.92
N SER A 161 1.86 4.33 -16.74
CA SER A 161 2.42 5.45 -15.97
C SER A 161 3.74 5.96 -16.52
N MET A 162 4.51 5.15 -17.25
CA MET A 162 5.83 5.53 -17.77
C MET A 162 5.81 6.75 -18.69
N PRO A 163 4.97 6.81 -19.75
CA PRO A 163 4.94 7.97 -20.62
C PRO A 163 4.53 9.24 -19.85
N LEU A 164 3.63 9.13 -18.87
CA LEU A 164 3.23 10.26 -18.03
C LEU A 164 4.41 10.77 -17.20
N LEU A 165 5.28 9.87 -16.71
CA LEU A 165 6.49 10.26 -15.96
C LEU A 165 7.61 10.75 -16.86
N MET A 166 7.73 10.25 -18.09
CA MET A 166 8.77 10.67 -19.04
C MET A 166 8.47 12.05 -19.65
N PHE A 167 7.24 12.27 -20.07
CA PHE A 167 6.85 13.45 -20.86
C PHE A 167 6.03 14.45 -20.06
N GLY A 168 5.37 14.02 -18.99
CA GLY A 168 4.40 14.78 -18.20
C GLY A 168 4.95 15.52 -16.99
N THR A 169 6.26 15.70 -16.86
CA THR A 169 6.85 16.29 -15.63
C THR A 169 6.48 17.76 -15.37
N ALA A 170 5.98 18.45 -16.36
CA ALA A 170 5.51 19.85 -16.23
C ALA A 170 4.04 19.94 -15.78
N SER A 171 3.23 18.93 -16.05
CA SER A 171 1.79 18.93 -15.77
C SER A 171 1.44 18.24 -14.46
N HIS A 172 0.60 18.90 -13.65
CA HIS A 172 0.08 18.29 -12.42
C HIS A 172 -0.86 17.11 -12.68
N VAL A 173 -1.64 17.17 -13.78
CA VAL A 173 -2.60 16.14 -14.15
C VAL A 173 -1.90 14.82 -14.44
N GLU A 174 -0.78 14.85 -15.18
CA GLU A 174 0.00 13.67 -15.53
C GLU A 174 0.60 13.00 -14.28
N LYS A 175 1.06 13.80 -13.31
CA LYS A 175 1.56 13.28 -12.02
C LYS A 175 0.45 12.62 -11.20
N ILE A 176 -0.75 13.21 -11.18
CA ILE A 176 -1.93 12.66 -10.50
C ILE A 176 -2.34 11.33 -11.14
N LEU A 177 -2.38 11.26 -12.48
CA LEU A 177 -2.69 10.03 -13.20
C LEU A 177 -1.60 8.96 -13.00
N ALA A 178 -0.33 9.35 -13.04
CA ALA A 178 0.78 8.43 -12.76
C ALA A 178 0.70 7.86 -11.35
N MET A 179 0.41 8.70 -10.33
CA MET A 179 0.21 8.27 -8.95
C MET A 179 -0.95 7.28 -8.83
N PHE A 180 -2.09 7.58 -9.46
CA PHE A 180 -3.24 6.66 -9.50
C PHE A 180 -2.85 5.30 -10.08
N LEU A 181 -2.22 5.29 -11.27
CA LEU A 181 -1.82 4.05 -11.96
C LEU A 181 -0.81 3.24 -11.14
N VAL A 182 0.22 3.86 -10.60
CA VAL A 182 1.22 3.18 -9.75
C VAL A 182 0.56 2.61 -8.49
N ALA A 183 -0.38 3.34 -7.88
CA ALA A 183 -1.06 2.92 -6.68
C ALA A 183 -1.98 1.69 -6.89
N THR A 184 -2.48 1.45 -8.12
CA THR A 184 -3.34 0.28 -8.42
C THR A 184 -2.62 -1.06 -8.21
N THR A 185 -1.28 -1.08 -8.22
CA THR A 185 -0.50 -2.31 -8.00
C THR A 185 -0.40 -2.71 -6.52
N MET A 186 -0.74 -1.80 -5.58
CA MET A 186 -0.61 -2.06 -4.14
C MET A 186 -1.43 -3.25 -3.65
N PRO A 187 -2.74 -3.34 -3.93
CA PRO A 187 -3.55 -4.46 -3.45
C PRO A 187 -3.08 -5.80 -4.03
N VAL A 188 -2.62 -5.80 -5.29
CA VAL A 188 -2.06 -7.00 -5.92
C VAL A 188 -0.80 -7.48 -5.19
N ALA A 189 0.12 -6.57 -4.89
CA ALA A 189 1.35 -6.91 -4.17
C ALA A 189 1.04 -7.44 -2.75
N LEU A 190 0.14 -6.77 -2.00
CA LEU A 190 -0.30 -7.21 -0.67
C LEU A 190 -0.92 -8.61 -0.71
N ALA A 191 -1.86 -8.83 -1.61
CA ALA A 191 -2.50 -10.12 -1.78
C ALA A 191 -1.48 -11.20 -2.18
N ALA A 192 -0.56 -10.91 -3.10
CA ALA A 192 0.46 -11.87 -3.55
C ALA A 192 1.46 -12.24 -2.44
N VAL A 193 1.86 -11.29 -1.59
CA VAL A 193 2.70 -11.58 -0.42
C VAL A 193 1.95 -12.46 0.58
N SER A 194 0.67 -12.16 0.86
CA SER A 194 -0.18 -12.99 1.72
C SER A 194 -0.38 -14.40 1.17
N GLU A 195 -0.58 -14.55 -0.17
CA GLU A 195 -0.67 -15.84 -0.83
C GLU A 195 0.63 -16.66 -0.74
N SER A 196 1.75 -15.99 -0.55
CA SER A 196 3.05 -16.63 -0.35
C SER A 196 3.32 -17.00 1.11
N LEU A 197 2.54 -16.44 2.05
CA LEU A 197 2.59 -16.66 3.50
C LEU A 197 1.17 -16.95 4.05
N PRO A 198 0.51 -18.04 3.61
CA PRO A 198 -0.92 -18.24 3.87
C PRO A 198 -1.29 -18.40 5.33
N ARG A 199 -0.35 -18.88 6.18
CA ARG A 199 -0.55 -19.06 7.62
C ARG A 199 -0.25 -17.81 8.45
N GLU A 200 0.44 -16.82 7.86
CA GLU A 200 0.99 -15.66 8.56
C GLU A 200 0.58 -14.33 7.91
N PRO A 201 -0.72 -14.01 7.80
CA PRO A 201 -1.17 -12.80 7.08
C PRO A 201 -0.76 -11.50 7.77
N ALA A 202 -0.67 -11.47 9.10
CA ALA A 202 -0.15 -10.31 9.83
C ALA A 202 1.33 -10.07 9.50
N PHE A 203 2.13 -11.14 9.48
CA PHE A 203 3.54 -11.04 9.08
C PHE A 203 3.69 -10.63 7.61
N ALA A 204 2.86 -11.17 6.70
CA ALA A 204 2.82 -10.77 5.30
C ALA A 204 2.54 -9.26 5.15
N PHE A 205 1.57 -8.74 5.92
CA PHE A 205 1.27 -7.31 5.94
C PHE A 205 2.43 -6.49 6.50
N GLY A 206 3.02 -6.93 7.61
CA GLY A 206 4.20 -6.30 8.23
C GLY A 206 5.40 -6.22 7.30
N LEU A 207 5.70 -7.30 6.55
CA LEU A 207 6.76 -7.30 5.54
C LEU A 207 6.53 -6.26 4.44
N THR A 208 5.29 -6.11 3.97
CA THR A 208 4.98 -5.07 2.97
C THR A 208 5.12 -3.68 3.57
N GLY A 209 4.72 -3.46 4.82
CA GLY A 209 4.96 -2.22 5.56
C GLY A 209 6.46 -1.90 5.71
N PHE A 210 7.27 -2.91 6.04
CA PHE A 210 8.72 -2.76 6.11
C PHE A 210 9.33 -2.42 4.75
N ALA A 211 8.89 -3.06 3.67
CA ALA A 211 9.35 -2.74 2.32
C ALA A 211 8.98 -1.30 1.90
N LEU A 212 7.79 -0.81 2.30
CA LEU A 212 7.40 0.59 2.10
C LEU A 212 8.36 1.53 2.84
N LEU A 213 8.74 1.22 4.08
CA LEU A 213 9.70 2.01 4.85
C LEU A 213 11.06 2.04 4.14
N VAL A 214 11.59 0.89 3.73
CA VAL A 214 12.87 0.81 3.02
C VAL A 214 12.86 1.66 1.75
N GLY A 215 11.79 1.58 0.96
CA GLY A 215 11.61 2.41 -0.24
C GLY A 215 11.42 3.90 0.04
N ALA A 216 10.99 4.26 1.26
CA ALA A 216 10.84 5.65 1.69
C ALA A 216 12.16 6.28 2.16
N LEU A 217 13.14 5.47 2.61
CA LEU A 217 14.39 5.97 3.18
C LEU A 217 15.13 7.01 2.32
N PRO A 218 15.24 6.87 0.98
CA PRO A 218 15.88 7.89 0.15
C PRO A 218 15.22 9.26 0.24
N GLY A 219 13.91 9.32 0.52
CA GLY A 219 13.18 10.58 0.68
C GLY A 219 13.56 11.37 1.93
N PHE A 220 14.15 10.72 2.93
CA PHE A 220 14.64 11.35 4.16
C PHE A 220 16.15 11.64 4.12
N SER A 221 16.81 11.40 3.00
CA SER A 221 18.23 11.58 2.80
C SER A 221 18.53 12.65 1.75
N HIS A 222 19.82 12.96 1.57
CA HIS A 222 20.31 13.81 0.49
C HIS A 222 20.07 13.24 -0.92
N LEU A 223 19.59 11.99 -1.02
CA LEU A 223 19.22 11.37 -2.30
C LEU A 223 17.83 11.78 -2.80
N ARG A 224 17.04 12.50 -1.99
CA ARG A 224 15.68 12.95 -2.36
C ARG A 224 15.62 13.70 -3.70
N PRO A 225 16.53 14.66 -4.01
CA PRO A 225 16.51 15.35 -5.29
C PRO A 225 16.74 14.42 -6.50
N LEU A 226 17.62 13.44 -6.34
CA LEU A 226 17.93 12.45 -7.39
C LEU A 226 16.71 11.51 -7.62
N ALA A 227 16.03 11.09 -6.56
CA ALA A 227 14.84 10.24 -6.69
C ALA A 227 13.70 10.91 -7.47
N GLY A 228 13.64 12.25 -7.49
CA GLY A 228 12.66 13.04 -8.24
C GLY A 228 13.01 13.29 -9.71
N THR A 229 14.18 12.85 -10.20
CA THR A 229 14.55 12.98 -11.61
C THR A 229 13.87 11.90 -12.48
N ARG A 230 13.78 12.12 -13.79
CA ARG A 230 13.00 11.26 -14.70
C ARG A 230 13.53 9.83 -14.75
N GLU A 231 14.83 9.68 -14.92
CA GLU A 231 15.46 8.38 -15.13
C GLU A 231 15.27 7.44 -13.92
N PRO A 232 15.54 7.84 -12.67
CA PRO A 232 15.25 7.03 -11.50
C PRO A 232 13.78 6.69 -11.33
N MET A 233 12.87 7.61 -11.66
CA MET A 233 11.43 7.34 -11.58
C MET A 233 11.00 6.26 -12.58
N VAL A 234 11.43 6.35 -13.84
CA VAL A 234 11.15 5.35 -14.87
C VAL A 234 11.79 4.01 -14.51
N ALA A 235 13.04 4.02 -14.06
CA ALA A 235 13.72 2.81 -13.58
C ALA A 235 12.98 2.15 -12.41
N ALA A 236 12.50 2.95 -11.44
CA ALA A 236 11.73 2.44 -10.32
C ALA A 236 10.38 1.83 -10.75
N VAL A 237 9.69 2.42 -11.75
CA VAL A 237 8.46 1.83 -12.33
C VAL A 237 8.77 0.51 -13.01
N LEU A 238 9.86 0.43 -13.79
CA LEU A 238 10.27 -0.81 -14.46
C LEU A 238 10.57 -1.92 -13.44
N VAL A 239 11.39 -1.62 -12.44
CA VAL A 239 11.72 -2.58 -11.38
C VAL A 239 10.49 -2.99 -10.60
N CYS A 240 9.58 -2.05 -10.31
CA CYS A 240 8.29 -2.34 -9.67
C CYS A 240 7.45 -3.31 -10.51
N ALA A 241 7.28 -3.04 -11.80
CA ALA A 241 6.49 -3.87 -12.71
C ALA A 241 7.11 -5.27 -12.89
N LEU A 242 8.41 -5.32 -13.16
CA LEU A 242 9.13 -6.60 -13.36
C LEU A 242 9.12 -7.44 -12.07
N GLY A 243 9.43 -6.84 -10.92
CA GLY A 243 9.41 -7.52 -9.62
C GLY A 243 8.03 -8.13 -9.32
N LEU A 244 6.96 -7.36 -9.55
CA LEU A 244 5.60 -7.83 -9.35
C LEU A 244 5.22 -8.95 -10.35
N CYS A 245 5.49 -8.76 -11.65
CA CYS A 245 5.17 -9.74 -12.67
C CYS A 245 5.93 -11.05 -12.49
N PHE A 246 7.24 -11.00 -12.25
CA PHE A 246 8.03 -12.20 -11.98
C PHE A 246 7.63 -12.88 -10.66
N GLY A 247 7.36 -12.10 -9.61
CA GLY A 247 6.84 -12.62 -8.35
C GLY A 247 5.52 -13.38 -8.53
N LEU A 248 4.56 -12.78 -9.28
CA LEU A 248 3.27 -13.42 -9.59
C LEU A 248 3.44 -14.69 -10.44
N ARG A 249 4.30 -14.67 -11.47
CA ARG A 249 4.56 -15.86 -12.31
C ARG A 249 5.15 -16.99 -11.51
N LEU A 250 6.18 -16.72 -10.72
CA LEU A 250 6.80 -17.73 -9.84
C LEU A 250 5.85 -18.25 -8.79
N ALA A 251 4.94 -17.41 -8.33
CA ALA A 251 3.91 -17.79 -7.39
C ALA A 251 2.71 -18.52 -8.04
N HIS A 252 2.67 -18.66 -9.37
CA HIS A 252 1.52 -19.19 -10.13
C HIS A 252 0.20 -18.45 -9.80
N LEU A 253 0.29 -17.16 -9.49
CA LEU A 253 -0.85 -16.29 -9.20
C LEU A 253 -1.27 -15.46 -10.42
N SER A 254 -0.82 -15.85 -11.61
CA SER A 254 -1.16 -15.18 -12.87
C SER A 254 -2.57 -15.50 -13.37
N HIS A 255 -3.24 -16.46 -12.74
CA HIS A 255 -4.57 -16.93 -13.17
C HIS A 255 -5.66 -16.04 -12.55
N ASN A 256 -6.61 -15.63 -13.39
CA ASN A 256 -7.86 -15.04 -12.94
C ASN A 256 -8.50 -15.99 -11.92
N PRO A 257 -8.85 -15.54 -10.73
CA PRO A 257 -9.81 -16.31 -9.94
C PRO A 257 -11.09 -16.37 -10.79
N LYS A 258 -11.43 -17.58 -11.31
CA LYS A 258 -12.78 -17.78 -11.85
C LYS A 258 -13.75 -17.31 -10.76
N PRO A 259 -14.80 -16.58 -11.10
CA PRO A 259 -15.91 -16.39 -10.17
C PRO A 259 -16.38 -17.81 -9.83
N GLN A 260 -16.00 -18.31 -8.67
CA GLN A 260 -16.69 -19.45 -8.09
C GLN A 260 -18.03 -18.90 -7.65
N ASP A 261 -18.99 -19.18 -8.48
CA ASP A 261 -20.41 -19.34 -8.23
C ASP A 261 -20.99 -18.42 -7.14
N ALA A 262 -21.59 -17.33 -7.62
CA ALA A 262 -22.69 -16.69 -6.92
C ALA A 262 -23.84 -17.73 -6.87
N GLU A 263 -23.83 -18.59 -5.85
CA GLU A 263 -25.01 -19.25 -5.31
C GLU A 263 -25.30 -18.71 -3.93
#